data_45329dc71c354a30595596c80aa767c3
#
_entry.id   45329dc71c354a30595596c80aa767c3
#
_cell.length_a   1.000
_cell.length_b   1.000
_cell.length_c   1.000
_cell.angle_alpha   90.00
_cell.angle_beta   90.00
_cell.angle_gamma   90.00
#
_symmetry.space_group_name_H-M   'P 1'
#
loop_
_entity.id
_entity.type
_entity.pdbx_description
1 polymer ?
#
loop_
_entity_poly.entity_id
_entity_poly.type
_entity_poly.pdbx_seq_one_letter_code
_entity_poly.pdbx_strand_id
1 'polypeptide(L)'
;MIAQAGIAVLAGGSVALAGAFDINGSMDELTYGPLATIQNNSTGFGDDQSGHAAYADGSELDGGVAVLDGGNLVIFLGGNLQSNFNKLELFIDARDGGQNTILGINPDVGFGALQRMGDDGNGNGLTFDVGFEADYYVTVGCGDDNGEGIIYYVDYAELRTNGDGVGGYAGSGTTHVDAEGNVTVTPSTGDSGISLAINNSNVGGVIGGDGEDCGSPEDVTVTTGIEISIPLANIDWDFEGLPFDNVRVCAFINGSGHDWVSNQVLGGLGGSANLAEPRDVDFSAIDGDQFFTLGDVAGSCVPAVTGACCFANGECWEGVTAEHCDANRGLWIGEDSICEECDLGGGNDCPTDIDGNNVTDVDDLLLLIGNFGNVCP
;
A
#
# COMPACT_ATOMS: atom_id res chain seq x y z
N MET A 1 -50.10 -16.99 -47.25
CA MET A 1 -49.61 -15.96 -46.34
C MET A 1 -49.45 -16.58 -44.98
N ILE A 2 -48.23 -16.95 -44.61
CA ILE A 2 -47.90 -17.54 -43.32
C ILE A 2 -47.14 -16.44 -42.56
N ALA A 3 -47.73 -15.99 -41.45
CA ALA A 3 -47.12 -15.02 -40.56
C ALA A 3 -46.13 -15.73 -39.65
N GLN A 4 -44.84 -15.34 -39.72
CA GLN A 4 -43.84 -15.73 -38.75
C GLN A 4 -43.94 -14.80 -37.52
N ALA A 5 -44.27 -15.40 -36.39
CA ALA A 5 -44.17 -14.72 -35.10
C ALA A 5 -42.70 -14.78 -34.60
N GLY A 6 -42.03 -13.63 -34.53
CA GLY A 6 -40.73 -13.52 -33.93
C GLY A 6 -40.84 -13.55 -32.39
N ILE A 7 -40.15 -14.48 -31.76
CA ILE A 7 -40.00 -14.53 -30.30
C ILE A 7 -38.86 -13.56 -29.96
N ALA A 8 -39.17 -12.48 -29.29
CA ALA A 8 -38.18 -11.62 -28.65
C ALA A 8 -37.74 -12.26 -27.34
N VAL A 9 -36.50 -12.73 -27.30
CA VAL A 9 -35.85 -13.16 -26.05
C VAL A 9 -35.43 -11.88 -25.32
N LEU A 10 -36.18 -11.53 -24.30
CA LEU A 10 -35.74 -10.55 -23.31
C LEU A 10 -34.59 -11.19 -22.50
N ALA A 11 -33.37 -10.76 -22.77
CA ALA A 11 -32.25 -11.01 -21.86
C ALA A 11 -32.56 -10.25 -20.57
N GLY A 12 -33.02 -11.00 -19.56
CA GLY A 12 -33.11 -10.49 -18.19
C GLY A 12 -31.73 -10.30 -17.64
N GLY A 13 -31.18 -9.11 -17.78
CA GLY A 13 -30.07 -8.68 -16.97
C GLY A 13 -30.59 -8.57 -15.53
N SER A 14 -30.09 -9.40 -14.64
CA SER A 14 -30.19 -9.17 -13.20
C SER A 14 -29.45 -7.85 -12.92
N VAL A 15 -30.21 -6.79 -12.69
CA VAL A 15 -29.69 -5.60 -12.03
C VAL A 15 -29.46 -6.06 -10.60
N ALA A 16 -28.22 -6.41 -10.26
CA ALA A 16 -27.81 -6.43 -8.88
C ALA A 16 -28.05 -5.00 -8.39
N LEU A 17 -28.99 -4.83 -7.48
CA LEU A 17 -29.06 -3.65 -6.65
C LEU A 17 -27.79 -3.73 -5.78
N ALA A 18 -26.70 -3.11 -6.23
CA ALA A 18 -25.58 -2.81 -5.35
C ALA A 18 -26.18 -1.98 -4.21
N GLY A 19 -26.13 -2.47 -2.99
CA GLY A 19 -26.40 -1.66 -1.83
C GLY A 19 -25.35 -0.55 -1.85
N ALA A 20 -25.76 0.70 -1.83
CA ALA A 20 -24.82 1.79 -1.70
C ALA A 20 -24.06 1.59 -0.39
N PHE A 21 -22.73 1.70 -0.45
CA PHE A 21 -21.90 1.73 0.75
C PHE A 21 -22.38 2.85 1.66
N ASP A 22 -22.54 2.56 2.93
CA ASP A 22 -22.83 3.56 3.97
C ASP A 22 -21.47 4.00 4.54
N ILE A 23 -20.97 5.13 4.06
CA ILE A 23 -19.65 5.65 4.45
C ILE A 23 -19.74 6.12 5.91
N ASN A 24 -19.31 5.29 6.84
CA ASN A 24 -19.45 5.48 8.28
C ASN A 24 -18.18 5.11 9.09
N GLY A 25 -17.09 4.78 8.40
CA GLY A 25 -15.83 4.37 9.01
C GLY A 25 -15.84 2.96 9.58
N SER A 26 -16.77 2.11 9.13
CA SER A 26 -16.85 0.72 9.58
C SER A 26 -16.80 -0.23 8.39
N MET A 27 -16.01 -1.29 8.53
CA MET A 27 -15.90 -2.32 7.52
C MET A 27 -17.13 -3.22 7.53
N ASP A 28 -17.81 -3.33 6.40
CA ASP A 28 -18.77 -4.38 6.13
C ASP A 28 -18.08 -5.50 5.33
N GLU A 29 -17.64 -6.55 6.00
CA GLU A 29 -16.94 -7.70 5.39
C GLU A 29 -17.72 -8.34 4.25
N LEU A 30 -19.05 -8.31 4.28
CA LEU A 30 -19.88 -8.87 3.21
C LEU A 30 -19.80 -8.05 1.93
N THR A 31 -19.49 -6.77 2.05
CA THR A 31 -19.44 -5.82 0.95
C THR A 31 -18.02 -5.61 0.44
N TYR A 32 -17.04 -5.48 1.34
CA TYR A 32 -15.63 -5.31 0.98
C TYR A 32 -14.92 -6.63 0.63
N GLY A 33 -15.31 -7.74 1.26
CA GLY A 33 -14.50 -8.94 1.26
C GLY A 33 -13.32 -8.85 2.26
N PRO A 34 -12.31 -9.70 2.10
CA PRO A 34 -11.14 -9.68 2.97
C PRO A 34 -10.29 -8.42 2.72
N LEU A 35 -9.47 -8.03 3.72
CA LEU A 35 -8.44 -7.00 3.54
C LEU A 35 -7.48 -7.37 2.41
N ALA A 36 -7.05 -6.39 1.65
CA ALA A 36 -6.08 -6.54 0.56
C ALA A 36 -4.64 -6.48 1.07
N THR A 37 -4.42 -5.76 2.14
CA THR A 37 -3.14 -5.64 2.84
C THR A 37 -3.34 -5.53 4.33
N ILE A 38 -2.35 -5.95 5.08
CA ILE A 38 -2.27 -5.78 6.53
C ILE A 38 -0.86 -5.37 6.93
N GLN A 39 -0.74 -4.67 8.03
CA GLN A 39 0.54 -4.39 8.68
C GLN A 39 0.35 -4.47 10.20
N ASN A 40 1.39 -4.81 10.93
CA ASN A 40 1.34 -5.05 12.37
C ASN A 40 2.45 -4.32 13.15
N ASN A 41 2.95 -3.22 12.59
CA ASN A 41 3.87 -2.36 13.32
C ASN A 41 3.11 -1.54 14.35
N SER A 42 3.58 -1.53 15.61
CA SER A 42 3.10 -0.56 16.58
C SER A 42 3.38 0.86 16.10
N THR A 43 2.40 1.74 16.24
CA THR A 43 2.56 3.11 15.74
C THR A 43 3.67 3.87 16.47
N GLY A 44 4.48 4.61 15.70
CA GLY A 44 5.47 5.53 16.24
C GLY A 44 4.89 6.89 16.69
N PHE A 45 3.58 7.10 16.51
CA PHE A 45 2.85 8.34 16.86
C PHE A 45 1.89 8.15 18.04
N GLY A 46 2.30 7.45 19.05
CA GLY A 46 1.45 6.97 20.12
C GLY A 46 0.98 5.56 19.82
N ASP A 47 0.17 4.99 20.67
CA ASP A 47 -0.37 3.65 20.49
C ASP A 47 -1.82 3.63 20.91
N ASP A 48 -2.72 3.26 20.03
CA ASP A 48 -4.13 3.15 20.31
C ASP A 48 -4.70 1.78 19.95
N GLN A 49 -4.15 0.76 20.55
CA GLN A 49 -4.71 -0.59 20.46
C GLN A 49 -6.06 -0.72 21.19
N SER A 50 -6.36 0.19 22.10
CA SER A 50 -7.64 0.17 22.81
C SER A 50 -8.81 0.68 22.00
N GLY A 51 -8.53 1.47 20.97
CA GLY A 51 -9.53 2.17 20.15
C GLY A 51 -10.35 3.19 20.91
N HIS A 52 -10.60 4.32 20.31
CA HIS A 52 -11.49 5.35 20.85
C HIS A 52 -12.33 5.96 19.72
N ALA A 53 -13.64 5.93 19.87
CA ALA A 53 -14.58 6.32 18.82
C ALA A 53 -14.37 7.75 18.28
N ALA A 54 -13.87 8.65 19.13
CA ALA A 54 -13.61 10.04 18.75
C ALA A 54 -12.13 10.42 18.82
N TYR A 55 -11.45 10.21 19.93
CA TYR A 55 -10.11 10.74 20.17
C TYR A 55 -9.10 9.60 20.22
N ALA A 56 -8.52 9.21 19.14
CA ALA A 56 -7.44 8.23 19.18
C ALA A 56 -6.25 8.73 20.05
N ASP A 57 -5.57 7.83 20.72
CA ASP A 57 -4.33 8.10 21.48
C ASP A 57 -3.07 7.83 20.64
N GLY A 58 -3.26 7.61 19.37
CA GLY A 58 -2.24 7.40 18.35
C GLY A 58 -2.85 7.45 16.96
N SER A 59 -2.01 7.52 15.94
CA SER A 59 -2.42 7.37 14.54
C SER A 59 -1.84 6.07 14.03
N GLU A 60 -2.69 5.16 13.60
CA GLU A 60 -2.36 3.77 13.27
C GLU A 60 -3.11 3.33 12.02
N LEU A 61 -2.48 2.48 11.22
CA LEU A 61 -3.09 1.79 10.09
C LEU A 61 -2.80 0.30 10.22
N ASP A 62 -3.84 -0.51 10.22
CA ASP A 62 -3.75 -1.96 10.44
C ASP A 62 -3.94 -2.75 9.16
N GLY A 63 -4.75 -2.23 8.25
CA GLY A 63 -5.01 -2.89 6.98
C GLY A 63 -5.82 -2.04 6.02
N GLY A 64 -5.92 -2.48 4.78
CA GLY A 64 -6.65 -1.76 3.75
C GLY A 64 -7.32 -2.70 2.76
N VAL A 65 -8.42 -2.21 2.18
CA VAL A 65 -9.11 -2.85 1.07
C VAL A 65 -9.77 -1.78 0.21
N ALA A 66 -9.85 -2.05 -1.09
CA ALA A 66 -10.54 -1.17 -2.04
C ALA A 66 -11.48 -1.99 -2.94
N VAL A 67 -12.62 -1.40 -3.28
CA VAL A 67 -13.62 -1.99 -4.17
C VAL A 67 -14.22 -0.93 -5.08
N LEU A 68 -14.77 -1.35 -6.20
CA LEU A 68 -15.58 -0.50 -7.09
C LEU A 68 -17.06 -0.70 -6.80
N ASP A 69 -17.77 0.39 -6.48
CA ASP A 69 -19.21 0.37 -6.30
C ASP A 69 -19.90 1.60 -6.90
N GLY A 70 -20.94 1.36 -7.68
CA GLY A 70 -21.85 2.40 -8.16
C GLY A 70 -21.21 3.58 -8.91
N GLY A 71 -20.01 3.40 -9.48
CA GLY A 71 -19.25 4.47 -10.15
C GLY A 71 -18.28 5.20 -9.19
N ASN A 72 -17.99 4.61 -8.05
CA ASN A 72 -17.01 5.10 -7.08
C ASN A 72 -15.93 4.05 -6.84
N LEU A 73 -14.74 4.51 -6.51
CA LEU A 73 -13.72 3.75 -5.79
C LEU A 73 -13.99 3.93 -4.29
N VAL A 74 -14.26 2.83 -3.60
CA VAL A 74 -14.50 2.84 -2.15
C VAL A 74 -13.33 2.14 -1.48
N ILE A 75 -12.72 2.82 -0.51
CA ILE A 75 -11.52 2.36 0.20
C ILE A 75 -11.85 2.34 1.69
N PHE A 76 -11.51 1.24 2.35
CA PHE A 76 -11.50 1.15 3.79
C PHE A 76 -10.07 0.94 4.28
N LEU A 77 -9.67 1.74 5.28
CA LEU A 77 -8.40 1.65 5.97
C LEU A 77 -8.70 1.43 7.45
N GLY A 78 -8.44 0.22 7.94
CA GLY A 78 -8.57 -0.11 9.35
C GLY A 78 -7.51 0.62 10.17
N GLY A 79 -7.88 1.16 11.31
CA GLY A 79 -6.97 1.89 12.18
C GLY A 79 -7.56 3.15 12.80
N ASN A 80 -6.70 4.09 13.15
CA ASN A 80 -7.05 5.32 13.84
C ASN A 80 -6.39 6.54 13.22
N LEU A 81 -7.04 7.70 13.30
CA LEU A 81 -6.40 8.98 13.04
C LEU A 81 -6.62 9.91 14.25
N GLN A 82 -5.55 10.24 14.94
CA GLN A 82 -5.56 11.04 16.15
C GLN A 82 -6.00 12.48 15.90
N SER A 83 -6.74 13.07 16.88
CA SER A 83 -7.31 14.42 16.80
C SER A 83 -6.27 15.55 16.98
N ASN A 84 -5.03 15.34 16.59
CA ASN A 84 -3.91 16.28 16.72
C ASN A 84 -3.41 16.83 15.37
N PHE A 85 -4.23 16.65 14.32
CA PHE A 85 -3.90 17.02 12.94
C PHE A 85 -2.76 16.22 12.28
N ASN A 86 -2.35 15.08 12.81
CA ASN A 86 -1.63 14.11 12.02
C ASN A 86 -2.43 13.81 10.75
N LYS A 87 -1.74 13.44 9.69
CA LYS A 87 -2.32 13.30 8.36
C LYS A 87 -2.37 11.85 7.94
N LEU A 88 -3.52 11.46 7.38
CA LEU A 88 -3.54 10.36 6.44
C LEU A 88 -3.17 10.93 5.07
N GLU A 89 -2.18 10.32 4.42
CA GLU A 89 -1.81 10.56 3.04
C GLU A 89 -2.22 9.34 2.22
N LEU A 90 -3.02 9.56 1.20
CA LEU A 90 -3.55 8.52 0.32
C LEU A 90 -3.21 8.87 -1.13
N PHE A 91 -2.51 7.99 -1.81
CA PHE A 91 -2.18 8.11 -3.22
C PHE A 91 -2.80 6.96 -4.00
N ILE A 92 -3.27 7.25 -5.20
CA ILE A 92 -3.93 6.29 -6.09
C ILE A 92 -3.23 6.32 -7.44
N ASP A 93 -2.83 5.14 -7.89
CA ASP A 93 -2.36 4.86 -9.24
C ASP A 93 -3.45 4.07 -9.98
N ALA A 94 -4.01 4.65 -11.02
CA ALA A 94 -5.13 4.07 -11.77
C ALA A 94 -5.04 4.31 -13.29
N ARG A 95 -4.03 5.02 -13.75
CA ARG A 95 -3.89 5.50 -15.13
C ARG A 95 -2.47 5.29 -15.63
N ASP A 96 -2.31 5.33 -16.94
CA ASP A 96 -0.98 5.44 -17.53
C ASP A 96 -0.40 6.85 -17.28
N GLY A 97 0.80 6.94 -16.77
CA GLY A 97 1.45 8.20 -16.41
C GLY A 97 1.36 8.48 -14.91
N GLY A 98 1.17 9.72 -14.48
CA GLY A 98 1.20 10.08 -13.06
C GLY A 98 2.61 10.46 -12.58
N GLN A 99 2.89 10.27 -11.30
CA GLN A 99 4.15 10.66 -10.66
C GLN A 99 4.69 9.53 -9.78
N ASN A 100 5.80 8.91 -10.16
CA ASN A 100 6.50 7.98 -9.27
C ASN A 100 7.26 8.75 -8.16
N THR A 101 7.79 9.91 -8.46
CA THR A 101 8.31 10.86 -7.46
C THR A 101 7.42 12.10 -7.44
N ILE A 102 6.96 12.50 -6.26
CA ILE A 102 6.07 13.65 -6.11
C ILE A 102 6.78 14.94 -6.52
N LEU A 103 6.10 15.75 -7.34
CA LEU A 103 6.59 17.05 -7.79
C LEU A 103 6.15 18.16 -6.84
N GLY A 104 7.05 19.08 -6.49
CA GLY A 104 6.74 20.23 -5.64
C GLY A 104 5.89 21.33 -6.32
N ILE A 105 5.58 21.16 -7.61
CA ILE A 105 4.73 22.07 -8.41
C ILE A 105 3.27 21.60 -8.53
N ASN A 106 2.90 20.57 -7.82
CA ASN A 106 1.52 20.08 -7.73
C ASN A 106 0.57 21.12 -7.14
N PRO A 107 -0.77 20.94 -7.24
CA PRO A 107 -1.74 21.84 -6.63
C PRO A 107 -1.47 22.08 -5.14
N ASP A 108 -1.65 23.32 -4.69
CA ASP A 108 -1.53 23.69 -3.29
C ASP A 108 -2.82 23.28 -2.55
N VAL A 109 -2.76 22.14 -1.89
CA VAL A 109 -3.86 21.56 -1.10
C VAL A 109 -3.35 21.16 0.28
N GLY A 110 -4.25 21.02 1.26
CA GLY A 110 -3.89 20.54 2.59
C GLY A 110 -2.81 21.40 3.30
N PHE A 111 -2.78 22.71 3.02
CA PHE A 111 -1.73 23.63 3.55
C PHE A 111 -0.33 23.33 3.03
N GLY A 112 -0.18 23.03 1.77
CA GLY A 112 1.10 22.79 1.12
C GLY A 112 1.61 21.36 1.22
N ALA A 113 0.73 20.40 1.37
CA ALA A 113 1.05 18.98 1.52
C ALA A 113 1.99 18.47 0.43
N LEU A 114 1.57 18.62 -0.83
CA LEU A 114 2.34 18.14 -1.98
C LEU A 114 3.63 18.94 -2.20
N GLN A 115 3.67 20.22 -1.83
CA GLN A 115 4.90 21.02 -1.84
C GLN A 115 5.89 20.55 -0.77
N ARG A 116 5.37 20.06 0.37
CA ARG A 116 6.21 19.61 1.47
C ARG A 116 6.80 18.22 1.23
N MET A 117 6.08 17.35 0.57
CA MET A 117 6.52 16.01 0.19
C MET A 117 7.23 15.97 -1.18
N GLY A 118 7.00 16.97 -2.02
CA GLY A 118 7.47 16.98 -3.40
C GLY A 118 8.88 17.54 -3.60
N ASP A 119 9.43 17.24 -4.77
CA ASP A 119 10.75 17.75 -5.21
C ASP A 119 10.77 19.28 -5.19
N ASP A 120 11.73 19.83 -4.46
CA ASP A 120 11.97 21.28 -4.34
C ASP A 120 12.93 21.83 -5.41
N GLY A 121 13.22 21.05 -6.45
CA GLY A 121 14.14 21.38 -7.53
C GLY A 121 15.55 20.82 -7.35
N ASN A 122 15.77 20.01 -6.33
CA ASN A 122 17.05 19.35 -6.05
C ASN A 122 17.08 17.88 -6.51
N GLY A 123 16.00 17.37 -7.11
CA GLY A 123 15.86 15.98 -7.51
C GLY A 123 15.55 15.06 -6.33
N ASN A 124 14.96 15.62 -5.29
CA ASN A 124 14.40 14.91 -4.16
C ASN A 124 12.87 14.85 -4.28
N GLY A 125 12.19 14.24 -3.34
CA GLY A 125 10.74 14.09 -3.30
C GLY A 125 10.38 12.69 -2.87
N LEU A 126 9.24 12.54 -2.20
CA LEU A 126 8.74 11.23 -1.84
C LEU A 126 8.61 10.39 -3.10
N THR A 127 9.29 9.26 -3.12
CA THR A 127 9.35 8.33 -4.26
C THR A 127 8.64 7.04 -3.91
N PHE A 128 7.77 6.61 -4.78
CA PHE A 128 7.00 5.37 -4.63
C PHE A 128 7.76 4.16 -5.18
N ASP A 129 7.23 2.99 -4.88
CA ASP A 129 7.71 1.72 -5.43
C ASP A 129 7.73 1.69 -6.95
N VAL A 130 8.54 0.80 -7.48
CA VAL A 130 8.59 0.52 -8.91
C VAL A 130 7.23 0.06 -9.41
N GLY A 131 6.71 0.77 -10.39
CA GLY A 131 5.41 0.46 -11.00
C GLY A 131 4.23 1.11 -10.30
N PHE A 132 4.45 2.00 -9.32
CA PHE A 132 3.44 2.90 -8.78
C PHE A 132 3.70 4.32 -9.28
N GLU A 133 2.75 4.89 -10.01
CA GLU A 133 2.78 6.27 -10.53
C GLU A 133 1.51 7.00 -10.09
N ALA A 134 1.60 7.76 -9.01
CA ALA A 134 0.44 8.42 -8.39
C ALA A 134 -0.28 9.36 -9.37
N ASP A 135 -1.58 9.15 -9.55
CA ASP A 135 -2.48 9.97 -10.39
C ASP A 135 -3.38 10.86 -9.55
N TYR A 136 -3.74 10.39 -8.37
CA TYR A 136 -4.70 11.07 -7.51
C TYR A 136 -4.24 11.02 -6.07
N TYR A 137 -4.55 12.08 -5.34
CA TYR A 137 -4.15 12.27 -3.97
C TYR A 137 -5.33 12.73 -3.12
N VAL A 138 -5.42 12.17 -1.91
CA VAL A 138 -6.34 12.62 -0.86
C VAL A 138 -5.55 12.74 0.42
N THR A 139 -5.73 13.84 1.14
CA THR A 139 -5.20 13.99 2.50
C THR A 139 -6.29 14.31 3.48
N VAL A 140 -6.14 13.77 4.68
CA VAL A 140 -7.10 13.93 5.77
C VAL A 140 -6.36 14.29 7.03
N GLY A 141 -6.84 15.33 7.72
CA GLY A 141 -6.39 15.62 9.07
C GLY A 141 -7.58 15.87 9.98
N CYS A 142 -7.52 15.41 11.22
CA CYS A 142 -8.59 15.64 12.15
C CYS A 142 -8.12 16.33 13.45
N GLY A 143 -9.04 17.08 14.03
CA GLY A 143 -8.86 17.80 15.30
C GLY A 143 -10.05 17.62 16.21
N ASP A 144 -9.95 18.19 17.40
CA ASP A 144 -11.03 18.22 18.39
C ASP A 144 -12.20 19.10 17.90
N ASP A 145 -13.43 18.61 17.96
CA ASP A 145 -14.64 19.38 17.70
C ASP A 145 -15.25 19.90 19.02
N ASN A 146 -14.58 20.89 19.64
CA ASN A 146 -15.01 21.58 20.83
C ASN A 146 -15.35 20.67 22.04
N GLY A 147 -14.71 19.51 22.12
CA GLY A 147 -14.93 18.51 23.17
C GLY A 147 -16.14 17.60 22.96
N GLU A 148 -16.80 17.68 21.80
CA GLU A 148 -17.92 16.79 21.42
C GLU A 148 -17.49 15.56 20.63
N GLY A 149 -16.23 15.54 20.15
CA GLY A 149 -15.66 14.50 19.31
C GLY A 149 -14.60 15.07 18.38
N ILE A 150 -14.50 14.51 17.18
CA ILE A 150 -13.56 14.99 16.17
C ILE A 150 -14.26 15.64 14.99
N ILE A 151 -13.57 16.61 14.39
CA ILE A 151 -13.86 17.14 13.06
C ILE A 151 -12.70 16.81 12.15
N TYR A 152 -12.96 16.32 10.95
CA TYR A 152 -11.95 16.01 9.96
C TYR A 152 -12.18 16.79 8.67
N TYR A 153 -11.06 17.09 8.01
CA TYR A 153 -10.99 17.92 6.80
C TYR A 153 -10.32 17.11 5.70
N VAL A 154 -10.89 17.18 4.50
CA VAL A 154 -10.47 16.38 3.35
C VAL A 154 -10.07 17.31 2.23
N ASP A 155 -8.87 17.15 1.72
CA ASP A 155 -8.36 17.80 0.52
C ASP A 155 -7.96 16.76 -0.53
N TYR A 156 -7.98 17.14 -1.80
CA TYR A 156 -7.64 16.25 -2.91
C TYR A 156 -6.87 16.98 -4.00
N ALA A 157 -6.15 16.21 -4.82
CA ALA A 157 -5.48 16.72 -6.01
C ALA A 157 -5.34 15.64 -7.09
N GLU A 158 -5.43 16.06 -8.36
CA GLU A 158 -4.95 15.31 -9.52
C GLU A 158 -3.42 15.43 -9.59
N LEU A 159 -2.74 14.31 -9.79
CA LEU A 159 -1.28 14.25 -9.92
C LEU A 159 -0.90 13.89 -11.35
N ARG A 160 -0.79 14.91 -12.19
CA ARG A 160 -0.41 14.72 -13.59
C ARG A 160 1.10 14.66 -13.72
N THR A 161 1.57 13.93 -14.72
CA THR A 161 3.02 13.73 -14.99
C THR A 161 3.83 15.04 -14.99
N ASN A 162 3.23 16.17 -15.33
CA ASN A 162 3.91 17.47 -15.39
C ASN A 162 3.54 18.41 -14.22
N GLY A 163 2.75 17.96 -13.25
CA GLY A 163 2.38 18.74 -12.08
C GLY A 163 1.31 19.81 -12.28
N ASP A 164 0.56 19.79 -13.36
CA ASP A 164 -0.46 20.79 -13.73
C ASP A 164 -1.91 20.35 -13.42
N GLY A 165 -2.08 19.47 -12.45
CA GLY A 165 -3.38 18.95 -12.03
C GLY A 165 -4.26 19.98 -11.32
N VAL A 166 -5.47 19.57 -10.99
CA VAL A 166 -6.44 20.35 -10.23
C VAL A 166 -6.56 19.77 -8.82
N GLY A 167 -6.72 20.61 -7.82
CA GLY A 167 -6.92 20.20 -6.46
C GLY A 167 -7.81 21.17 -5.70
N GLY A 168 -8.26 20.75 -4.54
CA GLY A 168 -9.11 21.57 -3.69
C GLY A 168 -9.58 20.89 -2.43
N TYR A 169 -10.41 21.60 -1.71
CA TYR A 169 -11.05 21.14 -0.49
C TYR A 169 -12.30 20.30 -0.81
N ALA A 170 -12.35 19.07 -0.30
CA ALA A 170 -13.43 18.13 -0.53
C ALA A 170 -14.52 18.17 0.54
N GLY A 171 -14.30 18.88 1.64
CA GLY A 171 -15.30 19.01 2.72
C GLY A 171 -14.79 18.60 4.08
N SER A 172 -15.69 18.62 5.05
CA SER A 172 -15.44 18.19 6.43
C SER A 172 -16.56 17.28 6.93
N GLY A 173 -16.22 16.41 7.85
CA GLY A 173 -17.15 15.55 8.57
C GLY A 173 -16.83 15.52 10.06
N THR A 174 -17.67 14.83 10.83
CA THR A 174 -17.51 14.73 12.28
C THR A 174 -17.80 13.32 12.79
N THR A 175 -17.16 12.97 13.89
CA THR A 175 -17.52 11.79 14.68
C THR A 175 -17.70 12.23 16.13
N HIS A 176 -18.92 12.08 16.64
CA HIS A 176 -19.29 12.44 18.00
C HIS A 176 -19.64 11.21 18.82
N VAL A 177 -19.38 11.27 20.10
CA VAL A 177 -19.75 10.24 21.07
C VAL A 177 -20.56 10.91 22.20
N ASP A 178 -21.79 10.46 22.38
CA ASP A 178 -22.64 10.96 23.44
C ASP A 178 -22.27 10.41 24.84
N ALA A 179 -22.96 10.92 25.87
CA ALA A 179 -22.69 10.51 27.26
C ALA A 179 -23.00 9.03 27.53
N GLU A 180 -23.80 8.41 26.70
CA GLU A 180 -24.19 7.01 26.74
C GLU A 180 -23.20 6.11 25.95
N GLY A 181 -22.23 6.72 25.19
CA GLY A 181 -21.25 6.04 24.39
C GLY A 181 -21.73 5.68 22.96
N ASN A 182 -22.84 6.24 22.50
CA ASN A 182 -23.27 6.05 21.13
C ASN A 182 -22.44 6.92 20.19
N VAL A 183 -21.98 6.29 19.11
CA VAL A 183 -21.18 6.94 18.07
C VAL A 183 -22.10 7.46 16.98
N THR A 184 -21.91 8.72 16.60
CA THR A 184 -22.56 9.33 15.45
C THR A 184 -21.51 9.83 14.48
N VAL A 185 -21.44 9.24 13.29
CA VAL A 185 -20.55 9.64 12.22
C VAL A 185 -21.32 10.45 11.20
N THR A 186 -20.80 11.62 10.86
CA THR A 186 -21.30 12.45 9.75
C THR A 186 -20.21 12.54 8.72
N PRO A 187 -20.33 11.83 7.58
CA PRO A 187 -19.31 11.84 6.55
C PRO A 187 -19.03 13.25 6.00
N SER A 188 -17.80 13.49 5.57
CA SER A 188 -17.48 14.69 4.80
C SER A 188 -18.24 14.68 3.48
N THR A 189 -18.77 15.82 3.11
CA THR A 189 -19.44 16.02 1.82
C THR A 189 -19.06 17.38 1.25
N GLY A 190 -18.78 17.41 -0.05
CA GLY A 190 -18.46 18.65 -0.77
C GLY A 190 -18.75 18.49 -2.26
N ASP A 191 -18.47 19.56 -3.02
CA ASP A 191 -18.77 19.62 -4.46
C ASP A 191 -17.94 18.60 -5.29
N SER A 192 -16.84 18.08 -4.75
CA SER A 192 -16.03 17.04 -5.38
C SER A 192 -16.74 15.68 -5.47
N GLY A 193 -17.79 15.47 -4.67
CA GLY A 193 -18.45 14.17 -4.50
C GLY A 193 -17.67 13.14 -3.70
N ILE A 194 -16.47 13.48 -3.20
CA ILE A 194 -15.73 12.65 -2.24
C ILE A 194 -16.49 12.63 -0.92
N SER A 195 -16.69 11.44 -0.37
CA SER A 195 -17.24 11.23 0.97
C SER A 195 -16.24 10.46 1.80
N LEU A 196 -16.01 10.91 3.05
CA LEU A 196 -15.08 10.27 3.96
C LEU A 196 -15.67 10.25 5.37
N ALA A 197 -15.46 9.15 6.06
CA ALA A 197 -15.84 8.98 7.46
C ALA A 197 -14.66 8.42 8.27
N ILE A 198 -14.55 8.83 9.53
CA ILE A 198 -13.57 8.30 10.48
C ILE A 198 -14.31 7.73 11.68
N ASN A 199 -13.99 6.51 12.05
CA ASN A 199 -14.44 5.87 13.28
C ASN A 199 -13.24 5.23 13.98
N ASN A 200 -12.75 5.90 15.02
CA ASN A 200 -11.58 5.47 15.78
C ASN A 200 -11.89 4.38 16.83
N SER A 201 -13.02 3.69 16.76
CA SER A 201 -13.40 2.67 17.75
C SER A 201 -12.89 1.28 17.41
N ASN A 202 -11.73 1.17 16.77
CA ASN A 202 -11.11 -0.12 16.56
C ASN A 202 -10.73 -0.74 17.92
N VAL A 203 -11.23 -1.94 18.17
CA VAL A 203 -11.07 -2.64 19.46
C VAL A 203 -10.17 -3.88 19.35
N GLY A 204 -9.73 -4.18 18.14
CA GLY A 204 -8.84 -5.29 17.86
C GLY A 204 -7.61 -4.78 17.12
N GLY A 205 -6.90 -3.81 17.71
CA GLY A 205 -5.75 -3.19 17.06
C GLY A 205 -4.71 -4.18 16.58
N VAL A 206 -3.74 -3.68 15.88
CA VAL A 206 -2.55 -4.43 15.48
C VAL A 206 -1.94 -5.06 16.72
N ILE A 207 -1.71 -6.34 16.66
CA ILE A 207 -0.82 -6.99 17.60
C ILE A 207 0.56 -6.49 17.27
N GLY A 208 1.03 -5.49 18.02
CA GLY A 208 2.32 -4.85 17.79
C GLY A 208 3.42 -5.87 17.67
N GLY A 209 3.98 -5.99 16.47
CA GLY A 209 5.19 -6.72 16.15
C GLY A 209 6.35 -5.76 15.94
N ASP A 210 7.52 -6.28 15.75
CA ASP A 210 8.72 -5.53 15.41
C ASP A 210 8.88 -5.32 13.88
N GLY A 211 7.79 -5.53 13.12
CA GLY A 211 7.70 -5.23 11.70
C GLY A 211 8.22 -6.31 10.77
N GLU A 212 8.70 -7.43 11.31
CA GLU A 212 9.16 -8.56 10.48
C GLU A 212 8.06 -9.61 10.22
N ASP A 213 6.98 -9.55 10.99
CA ASP A 213 5.88 -10.49 10.80
C ASP A 213 4.75 -9.81 10.01
N CYS A 214 4.54 -10.25 8.83
CA CYS A 214 3.24 -10.13 8.22
C CYS A 214 2.24 -10.85 9.15
N GLY A 215 1.42 -10.09 9.87
CA GLY A 215 0.38 -10.66 10.69
C GLY A 215 -0.49 -11.61 9.86
N SER A 216 -0.96 -12.68 10.46
CA SER A 216 -2.02 -13.45 9.83
C SER A 216 -3.25 -12.55 9.68
N PRO A 217 -4.01 -12.61 8.57
CA PRO A 217 -5.29 -11.92 8.46
C PRO A 217 -6.23 -12.20 9.63
N GLU A 218 -6.03 -13.32 10.32
CA GLU A 218 -6.78 -13.72 11.52
C GLU A 218 -6.37 -12.91 12.77
N ASP A 219 -5.20 -12.27 12.73
CA ASP A 219 -4.66 -11.46 13.83
C ASP A 219 -5.11 -9.99 13.73
N VAL A 220 -5.53 -9.52 12.54
CA VAL A 220 -6.07 -8.19 12.33
C VAL A 220 -7.59 -8.24 12.40
N THR A 221 -8.13 -7.85 13.54
CA THR A 221 -9.58 -7.84 13.79
C THR A 221 -10.20 -6.44 13.69
N VAL A 222 -9.50 -5.50 13.06
CA VAL A 222 -9.93 -4.11 12.92
C VAL A 222 -11.12 -4.02 11.97
N THR A 223 -12.25 -3.56 12.50
CA THR A 223 -13.50 -3.38 11.75
C THR A 223 -13.93 -1.92 11.65
N THR A 224 -13.14 -1.00 12.22
CA THR A 224 -13.38 0.45 12.15
C THR A 224 -12.10 1.17 11.74
N GLY A 225 -12.25 2.37 11.19
CA GLY A 225 -11.13 3.16 10.70
C GLY A 225 -11.57 4.33 9.83
N ILE A 226 -10.90 4.50 8.70
CA ILE A 226 -11.16 5.55 7.73
C ILE A 226 -11.79 4.92 6.49
N GLU A 227 -12.95 5.40 6.11
CA GLU A 227 -13.69 4.93 4.93
C GLU A 227 -13.87 6.07 3.94
N ILE A 228 -13.53 5.84 2.69
CA ILE A 228 -13.49 6.88 1.65
C ILE A 228 -14.22 6.38 0.41
N SER A 229 -15.09 7.21 -0.15
CA SER A 229 -15.71 7.01 -1.47
C SER A 229 -15.29 8.13 -2.40
N ILE A 230 -14.68 7.80 -3.53
CA ILE A 230 -14.18 8.73 -4.53
C ILE A 230 -14.89 8.44 -5.85
N PRO A 231 -15.62 9.42 -6.45
CA PRO A 231 -16.19 9.24 -7.80
C PRO A 231 -15.10 8.89 -8.81
N LEU A 232 -15.28 7.83 -9.58
CA LEU A 232 -14.34 7.43 -10.62
C LEU A 232 -14.09 8.54 -11.66
N ALA A 233 -15.08 9.41 -11.88
CA ALA A 233 -14.93 10.57 -12.74
C ALA A 233 -13.89 11.59 -12.23
N ASN A 234 -13.55 11.58 -10.95
CA ASN A 234 -12.48 12.43 -10.41
C ASN A 234 -11.10 11.88 -10.77
N ILE A 235 -10.98 10.55 -10.90
CA ILE A 235 -9.73 9.86 -11.27
C ILE A 235 -9.61 9.81 -12.79
N ASP A 236 -10.72 9.59 -13.51
CA ASP A 236 -10.81 9.63 -14.98
C ASP A 236 -11.16 11.05 -15.47
N TRP A 237 -10.35 12.05 -15.08
CA TRP A 237 -10.65 13.49 -15.33
C TRP A 237 -10.72 13.90 -16.80
N ASP A 238 -10.19 13.11 -17.73
CA ASP A 238 -10.24 13.33 -19.18
C ASP A 238 -11.29 12.46 -19.87
N PHE A 239 -12.03 11.65 -19.09
CA PHE A 239 -13.13 10.80 -19.55
C PHE A 239 -12.74 9.77 -20.61
N GLU A 240 -11.54 9.20 -20.50
CA GLU A 240 -11.05 8.15 -21.39
C GLU A 240 -11.73 6.80 -21.17
N GLY A 241 -12.44 6.63 -20.06
CA GLY A 241 -13.16 5.41 -19.71
C GLY A 241 -12.20 4.29 -19.29
N LEU A 242 -11.39 4.58 -18.28
CA LEU A 242 -10.39 3.66 -17.72
C LEU A 242 -11.02 2.34 -17.28
N PRO A 243 -10.35 1.21 -17.49
CA PRO A 243 -10.85 -0.09 -17.09
C PRO A 243 -10.95 -0.26 -15.56
N PHE A 244 -10.18 0.51 -14.78
CA PHE A 244 -10.09 0.41 -13.31
C PHE A 244 -9.89 -1.02 -12.77
N ASP A 245 -9.21 -1.86 -13.54
CA ASP A 245 -8.91 -3.25 -13.19
C ASP A 245 -7.53 -3.45 -12.55
N ASN A 246 -6.76 -2.36 -12.42
CA ASN A 246 -5.42 -2.37 -11.85
C ASN A 246 -5.17 -1.12 -10.99
N VAL A 247 -6.16 -0.73 -10.19
CA VAL A 247 -6.02 0.40 -9.27
C VAL A 247 -5.16 0.00 -8.09
N ARG A 248 -4.13 0.80 -7.81
CA ARG A 248 -3.24 0.64 -6.66
C ARG A 248 -3.44 1.79 -5.68
N VAL A 249 -3.27 1.49 -4.40
CA VAL A 249 -3.46 2.44 -3.30
C VAL A 249 -2.26 2.39 -2.37
N CYS A 250 -1.57 3.52 -2.23
CA CYS A 250 -0.54 3.73 -1.21
C CYS A 250 -1.14 4.63 -0.11
N ALA A 251 -1.05 4.21 1.14
CA ALA A 251 -1.58 4.96 2.28
C ALA A 251 -0.62 4.92 3.45
N PHE A 252 -0.39 6.08 4.06
CA PHE A 252 0.48 6.20 5.23
C PHE A 252 0.09 7.38 6.13
N ILE A 253 0.56 7.32 7.38
CA ILE A 253 0.39 8.41 8.35
C ILE A 253 1.60 9.35 8.31
N ASN A 254 1.32 10.65 8.32
CA ASN A 254 2.30 11.72 8.31
C ASN A 254 2.05 12.69 9.50
N GLY A 255 3.04 13.44 9.87
CA GLY A 255 2.92 14.51 10.87
C GLY A 255 1.98 15.63 10.42
N SER A 256 1.55 16.45 11.37
CA SER A 256 0.57 17.53 11.15
C SER A 256 1.01 18.57 10.10
N GLY A 257 2.30 18.70 9.86
CA GLY A 257 2.90 19.58 8.86
C GLY A 257 3.23 18.89 7.53
N HIS A 258 2.78 17.66 7.29
CA HIS A 258 3.18 16.82 6.15
C HIS A 258 4.70 16.61 6.04
N ASP A 259 5.41 16.64 7.16
CA ASP A 259 6.86 16.75 7.22
C ASP A 259 7.55 15.66 8.03
N TRP A 260 6.82 14.63 8.42
CA TRP A 260 7.36 13.53 9.19
C TRP A 260 6.58 12.24 8.91
N VAL A 261 7.01 11.46 7.95
CA VAL A 261 6.39 10.16 7.62
C VAL A 261 6.63 9.19 8.76
N SER A 262 5.54 8.60 9.24
CA SER A 262 5.59 7.61 10.32
C SER A 262 5.99 6.23 9.80
N ASN A 263 6.00 5.25 10.71
CA ASN A 263 6.14 3.84 10.38
C ASN A 263 4.81 3.16 9.99
N GLN A 264 3.70 3.94 9.97
CA GLN A 264 2.39 3.44 9.59
C GLN A 264 2.18 3.61 8.09
N VAL A 265 2.63 2.62 7.34
CA VAL A 265 2.55 2.53 5.88
C VAL A 265 1.91 1.20 5.52
N LEU A 266 0.82 1.20 4.75
CA LEU A 266 0.18 -0.03 4.30
C LEU A 266 1.04 -0.72 3.24
N GLY A 267 1.17 -2.04 3.37
CA GLY A 267 2.16 -2.87 2.71
C GLY A 267 3.33 -3.22 3.62
N GLY A 268 3.48 -2.47 4.73
CA GLY A 268 4.52 -2.68 5.73
C GLY A 268 5.87 -2.08 5.37
N LEU A 269 6.78 -2.04 6.31
CA LEU A 269 8.11 -1.45 6.15
C LEU A 269 9.25 -2.40 6.53
N GLY A 270 8.94 -3.61 6.98
CA GLY A 270 9.96 -4.53 7.52
C GLY A 270 10.70 -3.98 8.74
N GLY A 271 10.11 -3.04 9.49
CA GLY A 271 10.73 -2.42 10.66
C GLY A 271 9.83 -1.39 11.34
N SER A 272 10.16 -1.00 12.57
CA SER A 272 9.33 -0.16 13.44
C SER A 272 9.73 1.33 13.47
N ALA A 273 10.73 1.74 12.70
CA ALA A 273 11.20 3.12 12.72
C ALA A 273 10.35 4.04 11.82
N ASN A 274 10.06 5.25 12.30
CA ASN A 274 9.49 6.29 11.45
C ASN A 274 10.45 6.65 10.30
N LEU A 275 9.92 6.95 9.12
CA LEU A 275 10.70 7.30 7.93
C LEU A 275 11.17 8.77 7.92
N ALA A 276 10.54 9.62 8.74
CA ALA A 276 10.90 11.02 8.97
C ALA A 276 10.67 11.95 7.77
N GLU A 277 11.69 12.66 7.28
CA GLU A 277 11.58 13.66 6.22
C GLU A 277 11.04 13.05 4.92
N PRO A 278 9.85 13.44 4.44
CA PRO A 278 9.21 12.78 3.29
C PRO A 278 10.01 12.88 1.99
N ARG A 279 10.84 13.91 1.82
CA ARG A 279 11.69 14.06 0.62
C ARG A 279 12.87 13.11 0.59
N ASP A 280 13.17 12.48 1.72
CA ASP A 280 14.22 11.46 1.84
C ASP A 280 13.64 10.06 1.76
N VAL A 281 12.30 9.92 1.66
CA VAL A 281 11.61 8.63 1.56
C VAL A 281 11.62 8.14 0.12
N ASP A 282 12.18 6.95 -0.05
CA ASP A 282 12.18 6.19 -1.30
C ASP A 282 11.64 4.78 -0.98
N PHE A 283 10.37 4.55 -1.26
CA PHE A 283 9.74 3.26 -1.02
C PHE A 283 10.35 2.16 -1.87
N SER A 284 10.86 2.47 -3.07
CA SER A 284 11.53 1.47 -3.91
C SER A 284 12.82 0.92 -3.31
N ALA A 285 13.34 1.54 -2.25
CA ALA A 285 14.49 1.07 -1.48
C ALA A 285 14.11 0.25 -0.23
N ILE A 286 12.81 0.05 0.01
CA ILE A 286 12.25 -0.72 1.12
C ILE A 286 11.71 -2.04 0.56
N ASP A 287 11.98 -3.15 1.23
CA ASP A 287 11.50 -4.46 0.79
C ASP A 287 9.97 -4.54 0.81
N GLY A 288 9.39 -5.20 -0.19
CA GLY A 288 7.95 -5.33 -0.38
C GLY A 288 7.33 -4.16 -1.13
N ASP A 289 6.02 -4.23 -1.36
CA ASP A 289 5.25 -3.18 -2.02
C ASP A 289 4.56 -2.32 -0.96
N GLN A 290 4.85 -1.01 -0.90
CA GLN A 290 4.17 -0.07 -0.01
C GLN A 290 2.88 0.46 -0.63
N PHE A 291 2.16 -0.43 -1.28
CA PHE A 291 0.81 -0.24 -1.83
C PHE A 291 0.06 -1.57 -1.85
N PHE A 292 -1.22 -1.52 -2.09
CA PHE A 292 -2.04 -2.69 -2.40
C PHE A 292 -2.86 -2.45 -3.65
N THR A 293 -3.25 -3.52 -4.34
CA THR A 293 -4.00 -3.46 -5.59
C THR A 293 -5.47 -3.82 -5.34
N LEU A 294 -6.36 -3.19 -6.08
CA LEU A 294 -7.77 -3.53 -6.10
C LEU A 294 -7.96 -5.02 -6.40
N GLY A 295 -8.67 -5.70 -5.52
CA GLY A 295 -8.93 -7.14 -5.64
C GLY A 295 -7.84 -8.04 -5.05
N ASP A 296 -6.75 -7.47 -4.54
CA ASP A 296 -5.82 -8.22 -3.71
C ASP A 296 -6.57 -8.77 -2.49
N VAL A 297 -6.10 -9.89 -2.03
CA VAL A 297 -6.50 -10.47 -0.77
C VAL A 297 -5.23 -10.57 0.04
N ALA A 298 -5.20 -9.95 1.22
CA ALA A 298 -4.14 -10.20 2.18
C ALA A 298 -4.12 -11.72 2.39
N GLY A 299 -3.38 -12.38 1.55
CA GLY A 299 -3.05 -13.77 1.72
C GLY A 299 -2.28 -13.82 3.02
N SER A 300 -2.34 -14.96 3.69
CA SER A 300 -1.22 -15.30 4.54
C SER A 300 0.03 -14.78 3.83
N CYS A 301 0.74 -13.85 4.44
CA CYS A 301 2.07 -13.56 3.98
C CYS A 301 2.69 -14.92 3.76
N VAL A 302 2.98 -15.23 2.54
CA VAL A 302 3.91 -16.32 2.30
C VAL A 302 5.15 -15.78 3.00
N PRO A 303 5.62 -16.39 4.11
CA PRO A 303 6.85 -15.95 4.74
C PRO A 303 7.84 -15.78 3.60
N ALA A 304 8.50 -14.65 3.52
CA ALA A 304 9.48 -14.45 2.46
C ALA A 304 10.32 -15.71 2.46
N VAL A 305 10.28 -16.44 1.34
CA VAL A 305 10.96 -17.74 1.24
C VAL A 305 12.43 -17.43 1.43
N THR A 306 12.88 -17.59 2.66
CA THR A 306 14.25 -17.24 3.05
C THR A 306 15.11 -18.48 3.03
N GLY A 307 16.38 -18.26 2.77
CA GLY A 307 17.37 -19.30 2.75
C GLY A 307 18.77 -18.73 2.88
N ALA A 308 19.77 -19.53 2.63
CA ALA A 308 21.15 -19.08 2.68
C ALA A 308 21.58 -18.44 1.34
N CYS A 309 22.30 -17.33 1.46
CA CYS A 309 22.96 -16.63 0.37
C CYS A 309 24.48 -16.82 0.47
N CYS A 310 25.05 -17.48 -0.49
CA CYS A 310 26.46 -17.82 -0.52
C CYS A 310 27.23 -16.85 -1.41
N PHE A 311 28.34 -16.33 -0.93
CA PHE A 311 29.18 -15.40 -1.68
C PHE A 311 30.51 -16.05 -2.10
N ALA A 312 31.00 -15.65 -3.25
CA ALA A 312 32.26 -16.15 -3.82
C ALA A 312 33.48 -15.89 -2.91
N ASN A 313 33.40 -14.98 -1.96
CA ASN A 313 34.44 -14.70 -0.96
C ASN A 313 34.40 -15.64 0.24
N GLY A 314 33.44 -16.58 0.28
CA GLY A 314 33.22 -17.52 1.37
C GLY A 314 32.35 -16.98 2.50
N GLU A 315 31.80 -15.76 2.36
CA GLU A 315 30.75 -15.26 3.28
C GLU A 315 29.42 -15.94 2.97
N CYS A 316 28.58 -16.04 3.97
CA CYS A 316 27.22 -16.51 3.82
C CYS A 316 26.29 -15.73 4.75
N TRP A 317 25.10 -15.45 4.24
CA TRP A 317 24.01 -14.85 5.02
C TRP A 317 22.84 -15.84 5.09
N GLU A 318 22.28 -16.00 6.28
CA GLU A 318 21.09 -16.83 6.50
C GLU A 318 19.82 -15.97 6.60
N GLY A 319 18.67 -16.57 6.27
CA GLY A 319 17.38 -15.91 6.42
C GLY A 319 17.14 -14.78 5.44
N VAL A 320 17.81 -14.81 4.29
CA VAL A 320 17.62 -13.80 3.22
C VAL A 320 16.78 -14.35 2.07
N THR A 321 16.05 -13.47 1.40
CA THR A 321 15.28 -13.81 0.21
C THR A 321 16.19 -14.01 -1.01
N ALA A 322 15.69 -14.72 -2.03
CA ALA A 322 16.40 -14.89 -3.30
C ALA A 322 16.74 -13.54 -3.93
N GLU A 323 15.81 -12.59 -3.90
CA GLU A 323 15.97 -11.24 -4.46
C GLU A 323 17.04 -10.44 -3.74
N HIS A 324 17.04 -10.48 -2.40
CA HIS A 324 18.08 -9.81 -1.60
C HIS A 324 19.48 -10.42 -1.86
N CYS A 325 19.53 -11.72 -2.01
CA CYS A 325 20.76 -12.42 -2.36
C CYS A 325 21.28 -12.01 -3.74
N ASP A 326 20.42 -11.99 -4.76
CA ASP A 326 20.74 -11.58 -6.13
C ASP A 326 21.19 -10.11 -6.22
N ALA A 327 20.48 -9.22 -5.49
CA ALA A 327 20.84 -7.79 -5.42
C ALA A 327 22.27 -7.59 -4.90
N ASN A 328 22.71 -8.45 -3.99
CA ASN A 328 24.06 -8.45 -3.42
C ASN A 328 25.05 -9.35 -4.16
N ARG A 329 24.66 -9.91 -5.33
CA ARG A 329 25.48 -10.79 -6.16
C ARG A 329 25.91 -12.09 -5.46
N GLY A 330 25.08 -12.57 -4.54
CA GLY A 330 25.22 -13.86 -3.92
C GLY A 330 24.57 -14.97 -4.76
N LEU A 331 24.78 -16.20 -4.37
CA LEU A 331 24.07 -17.38 -4.85
C LEU A 331 23.09 -17.84 -3.79
N TRP A 332 21.80 -17.65 -4.04
CA TRP A 332 20.76 -18.18 -3.16
C TRP A 332 20.59 -19.69 -3.41
N ILE A 333 20.66 -20.50 -2.36
CA ILE A 333 20.71 -21.96 -2.49
C ILE A 333 19.39 -22.66 -2.20
N GLY A 334 18.33 -21.91 -1.86
CA GLY A 334 16.99 -22.47 -1.75
C GLY A 334 16.31 -22.11 -0.43
N GLU A 335 15.01 -22.43 -0.38
CA GLU A 335 14.16 -22.27 0.78
C GLU A 335 14.66 -23.07 1.97
N ASP A 336 14.61 -22.47 3.16
CA ASP A 336 15.06 -23.06 4.45
C ASP A 336 16.53 -23.56 4.44
N SER A 337 17.31 -23.18 3.43
CA SER A 337 18.75 -23.53 3.40
C SER A 337 19.53 -22.75 4.47
N ILE A 338 20.59 -23.36 4.94
CA ILE A 338 21.49 -22.78 5.95
C ILE A 338 22.90 -22.61 5.39
N CYS A 339 23.71 -21.77 6.01
CA CYS A 339 25.08 -21.49 5.56
C CYS A 339 26.00 -22.71 5.52
N GLU A 340 25.70 -23.74 6.28
CA GLU A 340 26.43 -25.01 6.24
C GLU A 340 26.26 -25.75 4.89
N GLU A 341 25.21 -25.39 4.13
CA GLU A 341 24.91 -25.92 2.80
C GLU A 341 25.55 -25.09 1.68
N CYS A 342 26.18 -23.95 2.01
CA CYS A 342 26.97 -23.14 1.10
C CYS A 342 28.26 -23.84 0.71
N ASP A 343 28.17 -24.92 -0.03
CA ASP A 343 29.36 -25.55 -0.63
C ASP A 343 29.67 -24.90 -2.00
N LEU A 344 30.22 -23.70 -1.97
CA LEU A 344 30.76 -23.05 -3.18
C LEU A 344 32.11 -23.69 -3.58
N GLY A 345 32.30 -24.98 -3.24
CA GLY A 345 33.46 -25.74 -3.72
C GLY A 345 34.72 -25.50 -2.93
N GLY A 346 34.64 -25.54 -1.58
CA GLY A 346 35.85 -25.68 -0.73
C GLY A 346 36.46 -27.09 -0.74
N GLY A 347 35.94 -28.00 -1.51
CA GLY A 347 36.43 -29.35 -1.70
C GLY A 347 36.38 -29.76 -3.14
N ASN A 348 37.40 -29.52 -3.87
CA ASN A 348 37.81 -30.14 -5.13
C ASN A 348 36.84 -30.16 -6.34
N ASP A 349 35.67 -29.46 -6.27
CA ASP A 349 34.76 -29.37 -7.41
C ASP A 349 34.44 -27.90 -7.70
N CYS A 350 35.36 -27.19 -8.32
CA CYS A 350 35.08 -25.93 -8.97
C CYS A 350 34.13 -26.22 -10.14
N PRO A 351 32.86 -25.70 -10.16
CA PRO A 351 31.90 -26.01 -11.22
C PRO A 351 32.37 -25.59 -12.62
N THR A 352 33.39 -24.75 -12.66
CA THR A 352 34.01 -24.22 -13.85
C THR A 352 35.33 -24.93 -14.20
N ASP A 353 35.83 -25.81 -13.34
CA ASP A 353 36.94 -26.73 -13.59
C ASP A 353 36.39 -27.99 -14.25
N ILE A 354 36.23 -27.92 -15.57
CA ILE A 354 35.55 -28.94 -16.37
C ILE A 354 36.52 -30.13 -16.66
N ASP A 355 37.81 -29.85 -16.64
CA ASP A 355 38.82 -30.89 -16.84
C ASP A 355 39.31 -31.57 -15.54
N GLY A 356 38.92 -31.03 -14.39
CA GLY A 356 39.20 -31.60 -13.06
C GLY A 356 40.62 -31.38 -12.57
N ASN A 357 41.31 -30.35 -13.08
CA ASN A 357 42.71 -30.07 -12.71
C ASN A 357 42.84 -29.14 -11.49
N ASN A 358 41.71 -28.67 -10.86
CA ASN A 358 41.57 -27.72 -9.77
C ASN A 358 41.99 -26.28 -10.12
N VAL A 359 41.97 -25.89 -11.38
CA VAL A 359 42.20 -24.52 -11.85
C VAL A 359 41.19 -24.21 -12.95
N THR A 360 40.39 -23.18 -12.77
CA THR A 360 39.52 -22.68 -13.86
C THR A 360 40.36 -21.84 -14.83
N ASP A 361 40.64 -22.36 -16.02
CA ASP A 361 41.42 -21.67 -17.02
C ASP A 361 40.88 -21.84 -18.47
N VAL A 362 41.72 -21.55 -19.47
CA VAL A 362 41.29 -21.58 -20.87
C VAL A 362 40.98 -23.00 -21.35
N ASP A 363 41.54 -24.02 -20.72
CA ASP A 363 41.35 -25.42 -21.14
C ASP A 363 39.93 -25.89 -20.77
N ASP A 364 39.36 -25.41 -19.65
CA ASP A 364 37.94 -25.60 -19.26
C ASP A 364 37.00 -24.98 -20.28
N LEU A 365 37.31 -23.74 -20.67
CA LEU A 365 36.50 -23.03 -21.67
C LEU A 365 36.54 -23.75 -23.04
N LEU A 366 37.68 -24.31 -23.42
CA LEU A 366 37.82 -25.08 -24.65
C LEU A 366 37.05 -26.40 -24.60
N LEU A 367 37.01 -27.06 -23.44
CA LEU A 367 36.20 -28.25 -23.22
C LEU A 367 34.71 -27.94 -23.30
N LEU A 368 34.26 -26.82 -22.69
CA LEU A 368 32.88 -26.37 -22.75
C LEU A 368 32.44 -26.06 -24.18
N ILE A 369 33.27 -25.31 -24.93
CA ILE A 369 32.99 -24.96 -26.33
C ILE A 369 33.01 -26.19 -27.22
N GLY A 370 33.95 -27.11 -26.98
CA GLY A 370 34.07 -28.37 -27.75
C GLY A 370 32.87 -29.30 -27.58
N ASN A 371 32.15 -29.18 -26.49
CA ASN A 371 30.94 -29.96 -26.19
C ASN A 371 29.64 -29.22 -26.50
N PHE A 372 29.70 -27.98 -26.98
CA PHE A 372 28.52 -27.18 -27.27
C PHE A 372 27.69 -27.82 -28.40
N GLY A 373 26.47 -28.18 -28.09
CA GLY A 373 25.55 -28.85 -29.03
C GLY A 373 25.53 -30.39 -28.93
N ASN A 374 26.34 -30.99 -28.07
CA ASN A 374 26.23 -32.41 -27.79
C ASN A 374 25.04 -32.68 -26.87
N VAL A 375 24.24 -33.70 -27.17
CA VAL A 375 23.14 -34.15 -26.31
C VAL A 375 23.74 -35.04 -25.24
N CYS A 376 23.50 -34.67 -23.95
CA CYS A 376 23.88 -35.55 -22.84
C CYS A 376 23.07 -36.86 -22.91
N PRO A 377 23.69 -38.01 -22.66
CA PRO A 377 23.02 -39.31 -22.73
C PRO A 377 21.94 -39.50 -21.65
#